data_19e6ee94000c4e9e8019af851faba732
#
_entry.id   19e6ee94000c4e9e8019af851faba732
#
_cell.length_a   1.000
_cell.length_b   1.000
_cell.length_c   1.000
_cell.angle_alpha   90.00
_cell.angle_beta   90.00
_cell.angle_gamma   90.00
#
_symmetry.space_group_name_H-M   'P 1'
#
loop_
_entity.id
_entity.type
_entity.pdbx_description
1 polymer ?
#
loop_
_entity_poly.entity_id
_entity_poly.type
_entity_poly.pdbx_seq_one_letter_code
_entity_poly.pdbx_strand_id
1 'polypeptide(L)'
;MNLTKSQFILELDRKLSAIYSVFAEESIQIIEITDKIIGKAKSEGFQEKETYIVTKDIDWSILSSQNENLDLFASKKIIEIKLIGTGPGNSGSKALKEYCLSPDPNKLLLITAEGLQKKQQSSSWAKAVEEKGIFISEPPINKATMPQWINNKAESMNLKIETEAIQILCEKNEGNLDAAIQELMKLSLLFPDKKISSDDMIKSISDGSKYGIFDLSNVFLNGNKKKTIKIIESLKSEGVQPPLLLWALSKEIYNLYKVTEEGNTKNIWGPRHYLELLSKRANKLSKAKIKESLVDIAEIDSAIKGLSDKSPWQCIRELAIKF
;
A
#
# COMPACT_ATOMS: atom_id res chain seq x y z
N MET A 1 21.71 -12.18 -13.66
CA MET A 1 21.65 -12.75 -12.29
C MET A 1 20.35 -12.32 -11.64
N ASN A 2 19.49 -13.28 -11.24
CA ASN A 2 18.19 -12.99 -10.61
C ASN A 2 18.36 -13.00 -9.08
N LEU A 3 18.00 -11.90 -8.40
CA LEU A 3 18.23 -11.70 -6.97
C LEU A 3 16.95 -11.33 -6.25
N THR A 4 16.80 -11.82 -5.02
CA THR A 4 15.84 -11.28 -4.07
C THR A 4 16.32 -9.93 -3.55
N LYS A 5 15.40 -9.10 -3.00
CA LYS A 5 15.71 -7.78 -2.43
C LYS A 5 16.88 -7.84 -1.42
N SER A 6 16.92 -8.86 -0.56
CA SER A 6 18.00 -9.01 0.43
C SER A 6 19.36 -9.34 -0.20
N GLN A 7 19.37 -10.24 -1.19
CA GLN A 7 20.59 -10.59 -1.95
C GLN A 7 21.09 -9.40 -2.76
N PHE A 8 20.17 -8.66 -3.37
CA PHE A 8 20.48 -7.45 -4.13
C PHE A 8 21.19 -6.39 -3.28
N ILE A 9 20.72 -6.13 -2.06
CA ILE A 9 21.37 -5.14 -1.17
C ILE A 9 22.82 -5.52 -0.91
N LEU A 10 23.09 -6.79 -0.59
CA LEU A 10 24.43 -7.28 -0.35
C LEU A 10 25.34 -7.17 -1.58
N GLU A 11 24.78 -7.43 -2.77
CA GLU A 11 25.55 -7.34 -4.01
C GLU A 11 25.80 -5.89 -4.42
N LEU A 12 24.83 -5.00 -4.22
CA LEU A 12 24.97 -3.57 -4.52
C LEU A 12 26.07 -2.91 -3.67
N ASP A 13 26.22 -3.32 -2.42
CA ASP A 13 27.28 -2.83 -1.53
C ASP A 13 28.68 -3.24 -2.04
N ARG A 14 28.78 -4.41 -2.66
CA ARG A 14 30.05 -4.93 -3.19
C ARG A 14 30.46 -4.26 -4.50
N LYS A 15 29.55 -4.20 -5.46
CA LYS A 15 29.87 -3.71 -6.80
C LYS A 15 28.63 -3.18 -7.54
N LEU A 16 28.78 -2.03 -8.18
CA LEU A 16 27.77 -1.51 -9.09
C LEU A 16 27.81 -2.29 -10.41
N SER A 17 26.63 -2.78 -10.87
CA SER A 17 26.47 -3.39 -12.19
C SER A 17 26.18 -2.33 -13.24
N ALA A 18 26.58 -2.58 -14.49
CA ALA A 18 26.25 -1.68 -15.60
C ALA A 18 24.76 -1.72 -15.99
N ILE A 19 24.05 -2.81 -15.65
CA ILE A 19 22.65 -3.01 -16.04
C ILE A 19 21.87 -3.53 -14.83
N TYR A 20 20.73 -2.89 -14.57
CA TYR A 20 19.72 -3.31 -13.61
C TYR A 20 18.35 -3.39 -14.26
N SER A 21 17.56 -4.37 -13.86
CA SER A 21 16.13 -4.42 -14.15
C SER A 21 15.35 -4.66 -12.87
N VAL A 22 14.34 -3.83 -12.61
CA VAL A 22 13.52 -3.85 -11.42
C VAL A 22 12.06 -3.93 -11.81
N PHE A 23 11.43 -5.04 -11.50
CA PHE A 23 10.04 -5.30 -11.81
C PHE A 23 9.26 -5.59 -10.55
N ALA A 24 8.11 -4.95 -10.39
CA ALA A 24 7.17 -5.17 -9.30
C ALA A 24 5.74 -4.86 -9.72
N GLU A 25 4.77 -5.33 -8.96
CA GLU A 25 3.37 -4.96 -9.15
C GLU A 25 3.08 -3.55 -8.58
N GLU A 26 3.85 -3.14 -7.57
CA GLU A 26 3.65 -1.89 -6.86
C GLU A 26 4.78 -0.90 -7.15
N SER A 27 4.42 0.32 -7.55
CA SER A 27 5.39 1.40 -7.85
C SER A 27 6.34 1.68 -6.70
N ILE A 28 5.87 1.60 -5.45
CA ILE A 28 6.68 1.85 -4.26
C ILE A 28 7.84 0.85 -4.11
N GLN A 29 7.65 -0.41 -4.49
CA GLN A 29 8.72 -1.41 -4.47
C GLN A 29 9.82 -1.07 -5.48
N ILE A 30 9.42 -0.57 -6.65
CA ILE A 30 10.35 -0.12 -7.70
C ILE A 30 11.14 1.10 -7.19
N ILE A 31 10.47 2.10 -6.62
CA ILE A 31 11.09 3.32 -6.11
C ILE A 31 12.14 2.97 -5.04
N GLU A 32 11.80 2.12 -4.07
CA GLU A 32 12.73 1.74 -2.99
C GLU A 32 14.02 1.08 -3.49
N ILE A 33 13.91 0.25 -4.53
CA ILE A 33 15.07 -0.45 -5.11
C ILE A 33 15.87 0.50 -5.99
N THR A 34 15.20 1.28 -6.83
CA THR A 34 15.85 2.21 -7.75
C THR A 34 16.57 3.33 -7.02
N ASP A 35 16.02 3.84 -5.91
CA ASP A 35 16.68 4.87 -5.09
C ASP A 35 18.01 4.37 -4.52
N LYS A 36 18.07 3.10 -4.09
CA LYS A 36 19.33 2.48 -3.63
C LYS A 36 20.35 2.37 -4.76
N ILE A 37 19.91 1.92 -5.95
CA ILE A 37 20.79 1.84 -7.14
C ILE A 37 21.32 3.22 -7.52
N ILE A 38 20.43 4.22 -7.59
CA ILE A 38 20.78 5.59 -7.95
C ILE A 38 21.71 6.20 -6.90
N GLY A 39 21.44 5.99 -5.60
CA GLY A 39 22.29 6.46 -4.52
C GLY A 39 23.71 5.90 -4.63
N LYS A 40 23.85 4.58 -4.85
CA LYS A 40 25.15 3.93 -5.07
C LYS A 40 25.83 4.45 -6.34
N ALA A 41 25.10 4.57 -7.45
CA ALA A 41 25.64 5.08 -8.69
C ALA A 41 26.18 6.52 -8.55
N LYS A 42 25.45 7.38 -7.86
CA LYS A 42 25.90 8.77 -7.56
C LYS A 42 27.18 8.78 -6.77
N SER A 43 27.36 7.89 -5.79
CA SER A 43 28.60 7.77 -5.01
C SER A 43 29.79 7.28 -5.86
N GLU A 44 29.52 6.63 -7.01
CA GLU A 44 30.53 6.15 -7.98
C GLU A 44 30.72 7.09 -9.18
N GLY A 45 30.13 8.31 -9.10
CA GLY A 45 30.39 9.37 -10.07
C GLY A 45 29.35 9.53 -11.19
N PHE A 46 28.23 8.79 -11.14
CA PHE A 46 27.11 8.98 -12.06
C PHE A 46 26.26 10.17 -11.63
N GLN A 47 26.52 11.37 -12.15
CA GLN A 47 25.89 12.59 -11.71
C GLN A 47 24.59 12.91 -12.44
N GLU A 48 24.51 12.53 -13.71
CA GLU A 48 23.37 12.80 -14.57
C GLU A 48 22.43 11.61 -14.62
N LYS A 49 21.11 11.91 -14.73
CA LYS A 49 20.06 10.89 -14.90
C LYS A 49 19.09 11.34 -15.96
N GLU A 50 18.94 10.51 -16.96
CA GLU A 50 17.93 10.66 -18.00
C GLU A 50 16.87 9.58 -17.87
N THR A 51 15.58 9.96 -17.95
CA THR A 51 14.47 9.02 -17.81
C THR A 51 13.63 8.99 -19.07
N TYR A 52 13.44 7.82 -19.63
CA TYR A 52 12.68 7.57 -20.84
C TYR A 52 11.50 6.66 -20.55
N ILE A 53 10.29 7.14 -20.85
CA ILE A 53 9.07 6.34 -20.75
C ILE A 53 8.83 5.69 -22.10
N VAL A 54 8.72 4.36 -22.12
CA VAL A 54 8.54 3.61 -23.36
C VAL A 54 7.13 3.81 -23.88
N THR A 55 7.04 4.54 -24.99
CA THR A 55 5.84 4.72 -25.83
C THR A 55 6.09 4.09 -27.19
N LYS A 56 5.07 4.13 -28.08
CA LYS A 56 5.21 3.59 -29.44
C LYS A 56 6.29 4.27 -30.26
N ASP A 57 6.56 5.54 -29.96
CA ASP A 57 7.45 6.41 -30.77
C ASP A 57 8.81 6.66 -30.10
N ILE A 58 9.20 5.85 -29.12
CA ILE A 58 10.52 6.00 -28.48
C ILE A 58 11.65 5.72 -29.46
N ASP A 59 12.61 6.62 -29.50
CA ASP A 59 13.86 6.41 -30.25
C ASP A 59 14.86 5.60 -29.39
N TRP A 60 15.11 4.35 -29.77
CA TRP A 60 16.03 3.47 -29.08
C TRP A 60 17.52 3.76 -29.37
N SER A 61 17.84 4.73 -30.23
CA SER A 61 19.22 5.20 -30.44
C SER A 61 19.87 5.78 -29.19
N ILE A 62 19.06 6.14 -28.18
CA ILE A 62 19.52 6.56 -26.83
C ILE A 62 20.45 5.53 -26.16
N LEU A 63 20.33 4.26 -26.51
CA LEU A 63 21.20 3.19 -26.02
C LEU A 63 22.48 3.04 -26.85
N SER A 64 22.54 3.58 -28.08
CA SER A 64 23.73 3.48 -28.91
C SER A 64 24.80 4.50 -28.50
N SER A 65 26.03 4.08 -28.43
CA SER A 65 27.19 4.95 -28.18
C SER A 65 27.55 5.86 -29.35
N GLN A 66 26.90 5.67 -30.54
CA GLN A 66 27.24 6.42 -31.76
C GLN A 66 26.85 7.90 -31.75
N ASN A 67 26.00 8.35 -30.81
CA ASN A 67 25.54 9.72 -30.75
C ASN A 67 26.36 10.63 -29.82
N GLU A 68 27.39 10.11 -29.18
CA GLU A 68 28.28 10.95 -28.36
C GLU A 68 29.45 11.41 -29.23
N ASN A 69 29.30 12.62 -29.80
CA ASN A 69 30.43 13.39 -30.29
C ASN A 69 31.46 13.44 -29.17
N LEU A 70 32.66 12.83 -29.42
CA LEU A 70 33.97 13.06 -28.80
C LEU A 70 34.01 14.02 -27.60
N ASP A 71 33.17 13.78 -26.60
CA ASP A 71 33.30 14.49 -25.32
C ASP A 71 34.52 13.89 -24.64
N LEU A 72 35.62 14.63 -24.67
CA LEU A 72 36.87 14.28 -23.95
C LEU A 72 36.64 14.12 -22.44
N PHE A 73 35.45 14.45 -21.96
CA PHE A 73 34.95 14.31 -20.58
C PHE A 73 33.61 13.59 -20.58
N ALA A 74 33.58 12.34 -21.04
CA ALA A 74 32.35 11.53 -20.98
C ALA A 74 31.83 11.48 -19.54
N SER A 75 30.78 12.27 -19.22
CA SER A 75 30.15 12.25 -17.91
C SER A 75 29.44 10.92 -17.72
N LYS A 76 29.65 10.30 -16.55
CA LYS A 76 28.91 9.08 -16.21
C LYS A 76 27.45 9.40 -15.99
N LYS A 77 26.53 8.70 -16.68
CA LYS A 77 25.09 8.93 -16.59
C LYS A 77 24.27 7.69 -16.36
N ILE A 78 23.14 7.86 -15.72
CA ILE A 78 22.11 6.84 -15.50
C ILE A 78 21.05 7.00 -16.59
N ILE A 79 20.81 5.95 -17.36
CA ILE A 79 19.72 5.88 -18.34
C ILE A 79 18.60 5.02 -17.73
N GLU A 80 17.53 5.65 -17.28
CA GLU A 80 16.36 4.94 -16.78
C GLU A 80 15.33 4.75 -17.89
N ILE A 81 14.95 3.48 -18.17
CA ILE A 81 13.91 3.12 -19.12
C ILE A 81 12.72 2.58 -18.35
N LYS A 82 11.60 3.30 -18.37
CA LYS A 82 10.33 2.89 -17.74
C LYS A 82 9.44 2.19 -18.77
N LEU A 83 9.25 0.89 -18.58
CA LEU A 83 8.34 0.09 -19.40
C LEU A 83 6.92 0.19 -18.83
N ILE A 84 5.95 0.46 -19.70
CA ILE A 84 4.53 0.52 -19.32
C ILE A 84 3.83 -0.69 -19.95
N GLY A 85 3.26 -1.58 -19.12
CA GLY A 85 2.34 -2.64 -19.51
C GLY A 85 2.94 -3.74 -20.38
N THR A 86 3.14 -3.53 -21.66
CA THR A 86 3.44 -4.58 -22.63
C THR A 86 4.92 -4.83 -22.93
N GLY A 87 5.83 -4.14 -22.24
CA GLY A 87 7.28 -4.25 -22.46
C GLY A 87 7.82 -3.35 -23.60
N PRO A 88 9.08 -3.55 -24.04
CA PRO A 88 9.78 -2.63 -24.92
C PRO A 88 9.38 -2.71 -26.41
N GLY A 89 8.50 -3.62 -26.78
CA GLY A 89 8.17 -3.87 -28.19
C GLY A 89 9.32 -4.58 -28.95
N ASN A 90 9.15 -4.72 -30.27
CA ASN A 90 10.14 -5.44 -31.08
C ASN A 90 11.46 -4.66 -31.27
N SER A 91 11.35 -3.34 -31.53
CA SER A 91 12.51 -2.45 -31.67
C SER A 91 13.31 -2.34 -30.38
N GLY A 92 12.62 -2.16 -29.25
CA GLY A 92 13.26 -2.11 -27.94
C GLY A 92 13.87 -3.43 -27.52
N SER A 93 13.21 -4.55 -27.80
CA SER A 93 13.78 -5.87 -27.55
C SER A 93 15.10 -6.10 -28.31
N LYS A 94 15.18 -5.61 -29.56
CA LYS A 94 16.42 -5.66 -30.35
C LYS A 94 17.49 -4.75 -29.73
N ALA A 95 17.16 -3.49 -29.48
CA ALA A 95 18.09 -2.50 -28.91
C ALA A 95 18.66 -2.92 -27.56
N LEU A 96 17.81 -3.42 -26.64
CA LEU A 96 18.25 -3.92 -25.33
C LEU A 96 19.20 -5.11 -25.45
N LYS A 97 18.90 -6.05 -26.35
CA LYS A 97 19.81 -7.20 -26.61
C LYS A 97 21.15 -6.76 -27.16
N GLU A 98 21.15 -5.83 -28.11
CA GLU A 98 22.39 -5.28 -28.70
C GLU A 98 23.21 -4.54 -27.66
N TYR A 99 22.57 -3.70 -26.82
CA TYR A 99 23.24 -3.02 -25.72
C TYR A 99 23.87 -3.99 -24.70
N CYS A 100 23.21 -5.10 -24.39
CA CYS A 100 23.72 -6.12 -23.46
C CYS A 100 24.99 -6.83 -24.02
N LEU A 101 25.25 -6.81 -25.30
CA LEU A 101 26.49 -7.41 -25.88
C LEU A 101 27.73 -6.59 -25.52
N SER A 102 27.61 -5.25 -25.49
CA SER A 102 28.70 -4.33 -25.18
C SER A 102 28.17 -3.11 -24.41
N PRO A 103 27.91 -3.26 -23.10
CA PRO A 103 27.43 -2.15 -22.29
C PRO A 103 28.47 -1.03 -22.21
N ASP A 104 28.02 0.21 -22.33
CA ASP A 104 28.86 1.38 -22.18
C ASP A 104 29.29 1.54 -20.72
N PRO A 105 30.60 1.60 -20.39
CA PRO A 105 31.07 1.73 -19.01
C PRO A 105 30.70 3.07 -18.34
N ASN A 106 30.36 4.09 -19.12
CA ASN A 106 29.93 5.40 -18.65
C ASN A 106 28.41 5.51 -18.51
N LYS A 107 27.66 4.46 -18.86
CA LYS A 107 26.20 4.41 -18.76
C LYS A 107 25.73 3.31 -17.83
N LEU A 108 24.99 3.66 -16.79
CA LEU A 108 24.26 2.69 -15.98
C LEU A 108 22.84 2.59 -16.57
N LEU A 109 22.51 1.44 -17.13
CA LEU A 109 21.16 1.16 -17.63
C LEU A 109 20.27 0.62 -16.51
N LEU A 110 19.17 1.34 -16.22
CA LEU A 110 18.17 0.97 -15.24
C LEU A 110 16.82 0.78 -15.94
N ILE A 111 16.32 -0.46 -16.00
CA ILE A 111 15.05 -0.80 -16.62
C ILE A 111 14.04 -1.04 -15.50
N THR A 112 12.93 -0.31 -15.52
CA THR A 112 11.86 -0.46 -14.53
C THR A 112 10.54 -0.82 -15.19
N ALA A 113 9.73 -1.66 -14.54
CA ALA A 113 8.39 -1.97 -15.02
C ALA A 113 7.44 -2.27 -13.87
N GLU A 114 6.29 -1.60 -13.87
CA GLU A 114 5.16 -1.87 -12.99
C GLU A 114 4.18 -2.80 -13.69
N GLY A 115 3.72 -3.86 -12.99
CA GLY A 115 2.71 -4.79 -13.50
C GLY A 115 3.11 -5.53 -14.79
N LEU A 116 4.41 -5.76 -15.03
CA LEU A 116 4.87 -6.43 -16.25
C LEU A 116 4.45 -7.91 -16.26
N GLN A 117 3.73 -8.32 -17.29
CA GLN A 117 3.27 -9.70 -17.44
C GLN A 117 4.41 -10.71 -17.39
N LYS A 118 4.22 -11.86 -16.74
CA LYS A 118 5.22 -12.94 -16.62
C LYS A 118 5.81 -13.38 -17.95
N LYS A 119 4.98 -13.38 -19.01
CA LYS A 119 5.44 -13.69 -20.37
C LYS A 119 6.51 -12.70 -20.86
N GLN A 120 6.39 -11.43 -20.51
CA GLN A 120 7.38 -10.40 -20.89
C GLN A 120 8.65 -10.53 -20.04
N GLN A 121 8.54 -10.86 -18.78
CA GLN A 121 9.69 -11.11 -17.90
C GLN A 121 10.53 -12.30 -18.33
N SER A 122 9.95 -13.27 -19.05
CA SER A 122 10.64 -14.43 -19.62
C SER A 122 11.02 -14.29 -21.11
N SER A 123 10.86 -13.10 -21.66
CA SER A 123 11.18 -12.80 -23.06
C SER A 123 12.68 -12.75 -23.35
N SER A 124 13.05 -12.75 -24.64
CA SER A 124 14.47 -12.79 -25.06
C SER A 124 15.28 -11.56 -24.60
N TRP A 125 14.67 -10.38 -24.54
CA TRP A 125 15.34 -9.19 -24.04
C TRP A 125 15.56 -9.25 -22.52
N ALA A 126 14.58 -9.73 -21.76
CA ALA A 126 14.68 -9.86 -20.31
C ALA A 126 15.77 -10.87 -19.92
N LYS A 127 15.86 -11.99 -20.64
CA LYS A 127 16.95 -12.97 -20.48
C LYS A 127 18.33 -12.38 -20.77
N ALA A 128 18.47 -11.60 -21.85
CA ALA A 128 19.72 -10.93 -22.15
C ALA A 128 20.15 -9.95 -21.05
N VAL A 129 19.20 -9.21 -20.49
CA VAL A 129 19.43 -8.31 -19.34
C VAL A 129 19.80 -9.11 -18.10
N GLU A 130 19.12 -10.22 -17.81
CA GLU A 130 19.42 -11.10 -16.65
C GLU A 130 20.81 -11.74 -16.75
N GLU A 131 21.25 -12.14 -17.94
CA GLU A 131 22.57 -12.73 -18.17
C GLU A 131 23.71 -11.72 -17.95
N LYS A 132 23.52 -10.46 -18.31
CA LYS A 132 24.57 -9.42 -18.30
C LYS A 132 24.48 -8.45 -17.17
N GLY A 133 23.34 -8.41 -16.45
CA GLY A 133 23.06 -7.48 -15.36
C GLY A 133 22.43 -8.16 -14.15
N ILE A 134 21.85 -7.33 -13.30
CA ILE A 134 21.10 -7.75 -12.12
C ILE A 134 19.61 -7.59 -12.40
N PHE A 135 18.88 -8.68 -12.23
CA PHE A 135 17.42 -8.75 -12.40
C PHE A 135 16.77 -8.90 -11.03
N ILE A 136 15.84 -8.03 -10.71
CA ILE A 136 15.11 -8.02 -9.44
C ILE A 136 13.62 -8.04 -9.78
N SER A 137 12.90 -9.03 -9.26
CA SER A 137 11.46 -9.13 -9.40
C SER A 137 10.83 -9.29 -8.02
N GLU A 138 10.07 -8.29 -7.60
CA GLU A 138 9.36 -8.32 -6.32
C GLU A 138 7.94 -8.88 -6.50
N PRO A 139 7.52 -9.78 -5.63
CA PRO A 139 6.15 -10.29 -5.66
C PRO A 139 5.13 -9.22 -5.24
N PRO A 140 3.85 -9.36 -5.66
CA PRO A 140 2.80 -8.47 -5.22
C PRO A 140 2.59 -8.54 -3.70
N ILE A 141 2.31 -7.38 -3.11
CA ILE A 141 1.97 -7.27 -1.70
C ILE A 141 0.46 -7.47 -1.56
N ASN A 142 0.07 -8.60 -0.99
CA ASN A 142 -1.33 -8.94 -0.73
C ASN A 142 -1.69 -8.80 0.77
N LYS A 143 -2.95 -9.04 1.12
CA LYS A 143 -3.42 -8.95 2.53
C LYS A 143 -2.61 -9.80 3.51
N ALA A 144 -2.10 -10.96 3.08
CA ALA A 144 -1.33 -11.84 3.95
C ALA A 144 0.11 -11.35 4.15
N THR A 145 0.71 -10.72 3.15
CA THR A 145 2.09 -10.22 3.17
C THR A 145 2.22 -8.77 3.61
N MET A 146 1.14 -7.99 3.56
CA MET A 146 1.12 -6.57 3.94
C MET A 146 1.57 -6.31 5.39
N PRO A 147 1.17 -7.08 6.41
CA PRO A 147 1.63 -6.84 7.78
C PRO A 147 3.15 -6.95 7.93
N GLN A 148 3.76 -7.98 7.31
CA GLN A 148 5.21 -8.15 7.33
C GLN A 148 5.92 -7.03 6.58
N TRP A 149 5.38 -6.60 5.43
CA TRP A 149 5.93 -5.50 4.66
C TRP A 149 5.90 -4.18 5.45
N ILE A 150 4.76 -3.87 6.12
CA ILE A 150 4.63 -2.70 6.99
C ILE A 150 5.64 -2.76 8.14
N ASN A 151 5.79 -3.93 8.79
CA ASN A 151 6.74 -4.09 9.87
C ASN A 151 8.18 -3.80 9.40
N ASN A 152 8.60 -4.40 8.28
CA ASN A 152 9.93 -4.17 7.71
C ASN A 152 10.14 -2.68 7.33
N LYS A 153 9.10 -2.03 6.84
CA LYS A 153 9.14 -0.59 6.51
C LYS A 153 9.27 0.26 7.77
N ALA A 154 8.50 -0.04 8.80
CA ALA A 154 8.59 0.62 10.11
C ALA A 154 9.99 0.48 10.72
N GLU A 155 10.57 -0.72 10.71
CA GLU A 155 11.93 -0.99 11.19
C GLU A 155 12.97 -0.16 10.42
N SER A 156 12.83 -0.04 9.08
CA SER A 156 13.72 0.80 8.26
C SER A 156 13.64 2.30 8.60
N MET A 157 12.56 2.72 9.25
CA MET A 157 12.32 4.08 9.76
C MET A 157 12.62 4.21 11.26
N ASN A 158 13.24 3.19 11.88
CA ASN A 158 13.49 3.09 13.32
C ASN A 158 12.21 3.13 14.20
N LEU A 159 11.06 2.77 13.62
CA LEU A 159 9.81 2.68 14.36
C LEU A 159 9.63 1.29 14.96
N LYS A 160 9.23 1.24 16.22
CA LYS A 160 8.79 0.02 16.90
C LYS A 160 7.27 0.06 17.04
N ILE A 161 6.58 -0.85 16.37
CA ILE A 161 5.11 -0.89 16.32
C ILE A 161 4.65 -2.24 16.87
N GLU A 162 3.60 -2.25 17.68
CA GLU A 162 2.98 -3.48 18.16
C GLU A 162 2.24 -4.21 17.04
N THR A 163 2.19 -5.53 17.12
CA THR A 163 1.55 -6.37 16.08
C THR A 163 0.09 -5.97 15.84
N GLU A 164 -0.64 -5.68 16.91
CA GLU A 164 -2.03 -5.23 16.84
C GLU A 164 -2.16 -3.85 16.16
N ALA A 165 -1.20 -2.95 16.41
CA ALA A 165 -1.16 -1.65 15.75
C ALA A 165 -0.87 -1.77 14.24
N ILE A 166 0.02 -2.69 13.84
CA ILE A 166 0.27 -3.01 12.43
C ILE A 166 -1.02 -3.51 11.76
N GLN A 167 -1.78 -4.38 12.43
CA GLN A 167 -3.04 -4.89 11.90
C GLN A 167 -4.06 -3.78 11.66
N ILE A 168 -4.20 -2.84 12.62
CA ILE A 168 -5.06 -1.65 12.47
C ILE A 168 -4.64 -0.83 11.25
N LEU A 169 -3.33 -0.63 11.05
CA LEU A 169 -2.82 0.11 9.90
C LEU A 169 -3.11 -0.60 8.57
N CYS A 170 -2.98 -1.93 8.52
CA CYS A 170 -3.34 -2.73 7.36
C CYS A 170 -4.83 -2.62 7.01
N GLU A 171 -5.70 -2.70 8.03
CA GLU A 171 -7.16 -2.57 7.85
C GLU A 171 -7.55 -1.20 7.31
N LYS A 172 -6.98 -0.15 7.88
CA LYS A 172 -7.27 1.23 7.46
C LYS A 172 -6.95 1.45 5.99
N ASN A 173 -5.83 0.93 5.53
CA ASN A 173 -5.33 1.25 4.19
C ASN A 173 -5.80 0.27 3.11
N GLU A 174 -6.44 -0.86 3.44
CA GLU A 174 -7.05 -1.84 2.50
C GLU A 174 -6.18 -2.19 1.27
N GLY A 175 -4.85 -2.24 1.44
CA GLY A 175 -3.89 -2.52 0.36
C GLY A 175 -3.30 -1.28 -0.32
N ASN A 176 -3.67 -0.06 0.09
CA ASN A 176 -3.02 1.17 -0.37
C ASN A 176 -1.69 1.36 0.37
N LEU A 177 -0.60 0.93 -0.27
CA LEU A 177 0.75 0.96 0.31
C LEU A 177 1.27 2.39 0.49
N ASP A 178 0.94 3.30 -0.42
CA ASP A 178 1.36 4.71 -0.32
C ASP A 178 0.74 5.39 0.89
N ALA A 179 -0.56 5.13 1.13
CA ALA A 179 -1.24 5.62 2.33
C ALA A 179 -0.63 5.01 3.61
N ALA A 180 -0.27 3.73 3.60
CA ALA A 180 0.39 3.09 4.73
C ALA A 180 1.76 3.72 5.04
N ILE A 181 2.54 4.08 4.01
CA ILE A 181 3.82 4.77 4.19
C ILE A 181 3.62 6.18 4.76
N GLN A 182 2.65 6.93 4.25
CA GLN A 182 2.35 8.27 4.77
C GLN A 182 1.97 8.22 6.26
N GLU A 183 1.19 7.21 6.67
CA GLU A 183 0.88 6.98 8.07
C GLU A 183 2.14 6.63 8.89
N LEU A 184 3.03 5.77 8.38
CA LEU A 184 4.30 5.46 9.04
C LEU A 184 5.18 6.71 9.20
N MET A 185 5.26 7.57 8.16
CA MET A 185 5.98 8.84 8.23
C MET A 185 5.38 9.77 9.29
N LYS A 186 4.06 9.90 9.35
CA LYS A 186 3.36 10.66 10.39
C LYS A 186 3.66 10.11 11.78
N LEU A 187 3.59 8.79 11.95
CA LEU A 187 3.90 8.13 13.22
C LEU A 187 5.33 8.36 13.67
N SER A 188 6.30 8.40 12.76
CA SER A 188 7.70 8.69 13.10
C SER A 188 7.90 10.10 13.66
N LEU A 189 7.08 11.05 13.22
CA LEU A 189 7.11 12.43 13.73
C LEU A 189 6.36 12.56 15.06
N LEU A 190 5.25 11.83 15.22
CA LEU A 190 4.41 11.93 16.43
C LEU A 190 4.97 11.17 17.64
N PHE A 191 5.68 10.06 17.38
CA PHE A 191 6.15 9.14 18.40
C PHE A 191 7.65 8.81 18.24
N PRO A 192 8.54 9.82 18.26
CA PRO A 192 9.97 9.56 18.20
C PRO A 192 10.37 8.71 19.43
N ASP A 193 11.16 7.65 19.20
CA ASP A 193 11.75 6.76 20.22
C ASP A 193 10.73 5.99 21.11
N LYS A 194 9.42 6.02 20.80
CA LYS A 194 8.38 5.30 21.52
C LYS A 194 7.92 4.06 20.77
N LYS A 195 7.66 2.97 21.50
CA LYS A 195 6.94 1.82 20.95
C LYS A 195 5.46 2.21 20.77
N ILE A 196 4.98 2.14 19.53
CA ILE A 196 3.63 2.54 19.13
C ILE A 196 2.65 1.41 19.46
N SER A 197 1.71 1.71 20.35
CA SER A 197 0.63 0.80 20.73
C SER A 197 -0.57 0.92 19.79
N SER A 198 -1.52 -0.02 19.91
CA SER A 198 -2.81 0.07 19.22
C SER A 198 -3.58 1.35 19.55
N ASP A 199 -3.51 1.83 20.79
CA ASP A 199 -4.16 3.08 21.19
C ASP A 199 -3.49 4.31 20.55
N ASP A 200 -2.16 4.33 20.44
CA ASP A 200 -1.43 5.40 19.76
C ASP A 200 -1.77 5.40 18.26
N MET A 201 -1.86 4.22 17.64
CA MET A 201 -2.26 4.07 16.25
C MET A 201 -3.67 4.62 16.01
N ILE A 202 -4.64 4.24 16.84
CA ILE A 202 -6.03 4.72 16.75
C ILE A 202 -6.08 6.26 16.88
N LYS A 203 -5.34 6.83 17.82
CA LYS A 203 -5.26 8.29 18.00
C LYS A 203 -4.66 8.99 16.78
N SER A 204 -3.59 8.45 16.21
CA SER A 204 -2.95 8.99 15.01
C SER A 204 -3.86 8.96 13.78
N ILE A 205 -4.63 7.88 13.64
CA ILE A 205 -5.59 7.70 12.55
C ILE A 205 -6.76 8.70 12.64
N SER A 206 -7.09 9.15 13.84
CA SER A 206 -8.23 10.05 14.12
C SER A 206 -7.97 11.52 13.80
N ASP A 207 -6.94 11.83 13.04
CA ASP A 207 -6.57 13.12 12.43
C ASP A 207 -7.18 14.37 13.08
N GLY A 208 -6.78 14.70 14.34
CA GLY A 208 -7.18 15.94 15.00
C GLY A 208 -8.68 16.11 15.29
N SER A 209 -9.52 15.20 14.83
CA SER A 209 -10.94 15.14 15.19
C SER A 209 -11.09 14.65 16.62
N LYS A 210 -12.06 15.20 17.34
CA LYS A 210 -12.33 14.82 18.74
C LYS A 210 -12.69 13.33 18.86
N TYR A 211 -13.20 12.74 17.79
CA TYR A 211 -13.56 11.32 17.65
C TYR A 211 -13.32 10.85 16.22
N GLY A 212 -12.69 9.66 16.06
CA GLY A 212 -12.55 8.99 14.77
C GLY A 212 -13.70 8.03 14.48
N ILE A 213 -13.78 7.57 13.23
CA ILE A 213 -14.78 6.58 12.81
C ILE A 213 -14.61 5.24 13.56
N PHE A 214 -13.37 4.90 13.95
CA PHE A 214 -13.07 3.71 14.76
C PHE A 214 -13.51 3.86 16.22
N ASP A 215 -13.50 5.09 16.76
CA ASP A 215 -14.09 5.35 18.06
C ASP A 215 -15.60 5.10 18.05
N LEU A 216 -16.26 5.43 16.93
CA LEU A 216 -17.68 5.12 16.72
C LEU A 216 -17.91 3.61 16.80
N SER A 217 -17.15 2.79 16.05
CA SER A 217 -17.25 1.33 16.06
C SER A 217 -17.06 0.75 17.45
N ASN A 218 -15.99 1.14 18.14
CA ASN A 218 -15.68 0.66 19.47
C ASN A 218 -16.77 1.00 20.50
N VAL A 219 -17.24 2.25 20.50
CA VAL A 219 -18.26 2.71 21.45
C VAL A 219 -19.62 2.08 21.13
N PHE A 220 -19.94 1.88 19.85
CA PHE A 220 -21.14 1.20 19.39
C PHE A 220 -21.17 -0.27 19.86
N LEU A 221 -20.08 -1.02 19.65
CA LEU A 221 -19.96 -2.40 20.13
C LEU A 221 -20.04 -2.52 21.66
N ASN A 222 -19.50 -1.54 22.39
CA ASN A 222 -19.64 -1.50 23.84
C ASN A 222 -21.07 -1.21 24.30
N GLY A 223 -21.97 -0.78 23.42
CA GLY A 223 -23.36 -0.46 23.72
C GLY A 223 -23.56 0.83 24.49
N ASN A 224 -22.59 1.74 24.43
CA ASN A 224 -22.71 3.04 25.06
C ASN A 224 -23.46 4.04 24.16
N LYS A 225 -24.78 3.96 24.13
CA LYS A 225 -25.67 4.75 23.28
C LYS A 225 -25.42 6.25 23.37
N LYS A 226 -25.28 6.79 24.59
CA LYS A 226 -25.04 8.24 24.81
C LYS A 226 -23.74 8.69 24.14
N LYS A 227 -22.66 7.91 24.31
CA LYS A 227 -21.36 8.23 23.72
C LYS A 227 -21.37 8.01 22.20
N THR A 228 -22.07 6.98 21.71
CA THR A 228 -22.24 6.72 20.25
C THR A 228 -22.90 7.90 19.56
N ILE A 229 -24.01 8.42 20.12
CA ILE A 229 -24.71 9.60 19.57
C ILE A 229 -23.79 10.83 19.60
N LYS A 230 -23.07 11.06 20.69
CA LYS A 230 -22.13 12.18 20.80
C LYS A 230 -21.04 12.12 19.72
N ILE A 231 -20.52 10.94 19.42
CA ILE A 231 -19.54 10.72 18.35
C ILE A 231 -20.16 10.98 16.98
N ILE A 232 -21.37 10.49 16.72
CA ILE A 232 -22.08 10.74 15.45
C ILE A 232 -22.26 12.25 15.22
N GLU A 233 -22.69 13.00 16.22
CA GLU A 233 -22.88 14.45 16.12
C GLU A 233 -21.54 15.20 15.91
N SER A 234 -20.45 14.74 16.57
CA SER A 234 -19.10 15.29 16.36
C SER A 234 -18.64 15.07 14.93
N LEU A 235 -18.71 13.83 14.43
CA LEU A 235 -18.33 13.48 13.06
C LEU A 235 -19.15 14.26 12.02
N LYS A 236 -20.46 14.45 12.28
CA LYS A 236 -21.33 15.28 11.45
C LYS A 236 -20.86 16.74 11.41
N SER A 237 -20.55 17.32 12.56
CA SER A 237 -20.07 18.71 12.65
C SER A 237 -18.71 18.94 12.02
N GLU A 238 -17.88 17.88 11.91
CA GLU A 238 -16.58 17.85 11.27
C GLU A 238 -16.66 17.60 9.74
N GLY A 239 -17.88 17.47 9.19
CA GLY A 239 -18.11 17.30 7.75
C GLY A 239 -17.95 15.87 7.24
N VAL A 240 -17.84 14.88 8.12
CA VAL A 240 -17.79 13.47 7.72
C VAL A 240 -19.10 13.09 7.03
N GLN A 241 -19.02 12.38 5.92
CA GLN A 241 -20.18 12.04 5.11
C GLN A 241 -20.90 10.77 5.60
N PRO A 242 -22.26 10.69 5.55
CA PRO A 242 -23.05 9.57 6.03
C PRO A 242 -22.61 8.18 5.50
N PRO A 243 -22.17 8.01 4.24
CA PRO A 243 -21.70 6.71 3.74
C PRO A 243 -20.57 6.09 4.58
N LEU A 244 -19.67 6.91 5.10
CA LEU A 244 -18.54 6.42 5.91
C LEU A 244 -19.00 5.89 7.27
N LEU A 245 -19.97 6.57 7.91
CA LEU A 245 -20.56 6.09 9.16
C LEU A 245 -21.36 4.80 8.92
N LEU A 246 -22.13 4.76 7.83
CA LEU A 246 -22.88 3.56 7.46
C LEU A 246 -21.93 2.37 7.25
N TRP A 247 -20.82 2.56 6.54
CA TRP A 247 -19.81 1.52 6.33
C TRP A 247 -19.29 0.96 7.67
N ALA A 248 -18.90 1.84 8.59
CA ALA A 248 -18.37 1.43 9.88
C ALA A 248 -19.40 0.65 10.72
N LEU A 249 -20.63 1.15 10.83
CA LEU A 249 -21.71 0.50 11.61
C LEU A 249 -22.14 -0.82 10.95
N SER A 250 -22.24 -0.86 9.61
CA SER A 250 -22.57 -2.07 8.85
C SER A 250 -21.56 -3.18 9.09
N LYS A 251 -20.26 -2.87 9.05
CA LYS A 251 -19.18 -3.81 9.34
C LYS A 251 -19.38 -4.48 10.70
N GLU A 252 -19.67 -3.69 11.74
CA GLU A 252 -19.83 -4.21 13.08
C GLU A 252 -21.10 -5.09 13.21
N ILE A 253 -22.21 -4.67 12.61
CA ILE A 253 -23.46 -5.43 12.66
C ILE A 253 -23.33 -6.74 11.86
N TYR A 254 -22.65 -6.74 10.69
CA TYR A 254 -22.36 -7.97 9.93
C TYR A 254 -21.45 -8.92 10.71
N ASN A 255 -20.44 -8.41 11.39
CA ASN A 255 -19.58 -9.25 12.21
C ASN A 255 -20.35 -9.85 13.41
N LEU A 256 -21.21 -9.08 14.06
CA LEU A 256 -22.10 -9.59 15.10
C LEU A 256 -23.06 -10.64 14.58
N TYR A 257 -23.62 -10.46 13.39
CA TYR A 257 -24.47 -11.46 12.75
C TYR A 257 -23.71 -12.77 12.52
N LYS A 258 -22.50 -12.72 11.96
CA LYS A 258 -21.65 -13.89 11.77
C LYS A 258 -21.35 -14.61 13.09
N VAL A 259 -20.94 -13.90 14.14
CA VAL A 259 -20.68 -14.50 15.47
C VAL A 259 -21.93 -15.20 16.00
N THR A 260 -23.10 -14.60 15.79
CA THR A 260 -24.36 -15.15 16.28
C THR A 260 -24.81 -16.39 15.51
N GLU A 261 -24.51 -16.48 14.20
CA GLU A 261 -24.82 -17.66 13.38
C GLU A 261 -23.78 -18.80 13.57
N GLU A 262 -22.50 -18.46 13.62
CA GLU A 262 -21.39 -19.43 13.67
C GLU A 262 -21.00 -19.82 15.11
N GLY A 263 -21.41 -19.06 16.11
CA GLY A 263 -21.08 -19.26 17.53
C GLY A 263 -19.61 -18.97 17.88
N ASN A 264 -18.82 -18.43 16.97
CA ASN A 264 -17.40 -18.13 17.18
C ASN A 264 -16.91 -16.98 16.27
N THR A 265 -15.66 -16.55 16.48
CA THR A 265 -15.02 -15.44 15.73
C THR A 265 -13.94 -15.89 14.73
N LYS A 266 -13.84 -17.21 14.43
CA LYS A 266 -12.74 -17.76 13.61
C LYS A 266 -12.64 -17.15 12.21
N ASN A 267 -13.77 -16.79 11.62
CA ASN A 267 -13.86 -16.22 10.27
C ASN A 267 -13.93 -14.69 10.27
N ILE A 268 -13.64 -14.06 11.42
CA ILE A 268 -13.61 -12.61 11.57
C ILE A 268 -12.17 -12.20 11.88
N TRP A 269 -11.67 -11.31 11.05
CA TRP A 269 -10.33 -10.77 11.23
C TRP A 269 -10.36 -9.53 12.14
N GLY A 270 -9.40 -9.46 13.06
CA GLY A 270 -9.23 -8.31 13.96
C GLY A 270 -8.37 -8.64 15.17
N PRO A 271 -7.92 -7.61 15.91
CA PRO A 271 -7.15 -7.77 17.14
C PRO A 271 -7.94 -8.58 18.19
N ARG A 272 -7.22 -9.29 19.06
CA ARG A 272 -7.83 -10.15 20.08
C ARG A 272 -8.87 -9.44 20.95
N HIS A 273 -8.55 -8.23 21.41
CA HIS A 273 -9.47 -7.44 22.22
C HIS A 273 -10.78 -7.07 21.49
N TYR A 274 -10.70 -6.82 20.17
CA TYR A 274 -11.86 -6.57 19.32
C TYR A 274 -12.74 -7.82 19.20
N LEU A 275 -12.14 -8.99 18.97
CA LEU A 275 -12.85 -10.25 18.84
C LEU A 275 -13.53 -10.64 20.17
N GLU A 276 -12.89 -10.38 21.31
CA GLU A 276 -13.47 -10.57 22.65
C GLU A 276 -14.66 -9.63 22.87
N LEU A 277 -14.53 -8.35 22.48
CA LEU A 277 -15.59 -7.35 22.57
C LEU A 277 -16.80 -7.75 21.70
N LEU A 278 -16.53 -8.19 20.47
CA LEU A 278 -17.53 -8.62 19.51
C LEU A 278 -18.31 -9.84 20.05
N SER A 279 -17.60 -10.88 20.55
CA SER A 279 -18.21 -12.05 21.17
C SER A 279 -19.06 -11.69 22.38
N LYS A 280 -18.55 -10.84 23.27
CA LYS A 280 -19.27 -10.34 24.45
C LYS A 280 -20.53 -9.58 24.07
N ARG A 281 -20.49 -8.80 22.99
CA ARG A 281 -21.65 -8.05 22.49
C ARG A 281 -22.67 -8.97 21.83
N ALA A 282 -22.23 -9.91 20.99
CA ALA A 282 -23.09 -10.89 20.34
C ALA A 282 -23.92 -11.71 21.36
N ASN A 283 -23.30 -12.12 22.47
CA ASN A 283 -23.97 -12.85 23.54
C ASN A 283 -25.04 -12.03 24.29
N LYS A 284 -25.00 -10.69 24.21
CA LYS A 284 -25.97 -9.79 24.85
C LYS A 284 -27.13 -9.40 23.95
N LEU A 285 -27.03 -9.63 22.66
CA LEU A 285 -28.04 -9.26 21.69
C LEU A 285 -28.84 -10.48 21.21
N SER A 286 -30.14 -10.29 21.00
CA SER A 286 -30.94 -11.33 20.35
C SER A 286 -30.69 -11.39 18.85
N LYS A 287 -30.79 -12.58 18.25
CA LYS A 287 -30.70 -12.75 16.78
C LYS A 287 -31.73 -11.86 16.05
N ALA A 288 -32.92 -11.73 16.60
CA ALA A 288 -33.98 -10.89 16.02
C ALA A 288 -33.54 -9.43 15.93
N LYS A 289 -32.91 -8.89 16.99
CA LYS A 289 -32.43 -7.51 17.02
C LYS A 289 -31.31 -7.24 16.04
N ILE A 290 -30.38 -8.19 15.88
CA ILE A 290 -29.29 -8.07 14.89
C ILE A 290 -29.86 -8.08 13.47
N LYS A 291 -30.85 -8.96 13.18
CA LYS A 291 -31.53 -9.00 11.88
C LYS A 291 -32.31 -7.72 11.58
N GLU A 292 -33.01 -7.16 12.58
CA GLU A 292 -33.68 -5.87 12.46
C GLU A 292 -32.67 -4.75 12.12
N SER A 293 -31.50 -4.74 12.76
CA SER A 293 -30.45 -3.76 12.48
C SER A 293 -29.88 -3.89 11.05
N LEU A 294 -29.88 -5.09 10.44
CA LEU A 294 -29.53 -5.24 9.02
C LEU A 294 -30.56 -4.58 8.08
N VAL A 295 -31.85 -4.61 8.45
CA VAL A 295 -32.89 -3.86 7.71
C VAL A 295 -32.71 -2.36 7.88
N ASP A 296 -32.43 -1.89 9.09
CA ASP A 296 -32.12 -0.48 9.35
C ASP A 296 -30.93 0.00 8.48
N ILE A 297 -29.89 -0.82 8.32
CA ILE A 297 -28.73 -0.53 7.41
C ILE A 297 -29.21 -0.30 5.98
N ALA A 298 -30.08 -1.18 5.46
CA ALA A 298 -30.60 -1.04 4.09
C ALA A 298 -31.46 0.23 3.92
N GLU A 299 -32.22 0.61 4.95
CA GLU A 299 -32.96 1.88 4.96
C GLU A 299 -32.01 3.10 4.94
N ILE A 300 -30.93 3.05 5.72
CA ILE A 300 -29.93 4.14 5.72
C ILE A 300 -29.25 4.26 4.36
N ASP A 301 -28.88 3.13 3.73
CA ASP A 301 -28.29 3.11 2.39
C ASP A 301 -29.26 3.73 1.35
N SER A 302 -30.54 3.37 1.41
CA SER A 302 -31.58 3.94 0.56
C SER A 302 -31.74 5.44 0.75
N ALA A 303 -31.68 5.93 2.01
CA ALA A 303 -31.75 7.35 2.33
C ALA A 303 -30.51 8.12 1.80
N ILE A 304 -29.32 7.52 1.91
CA ILE A 304 -28.07 8.10 1.39
C ILE A 304 -28.13 8.24 -0.14
N LYS A 305 -28.72 7.27 -0.82
CA LYS A 305 -28.88 7.26 -2.29
C LYS A 305 -30.04 8.12 -2.81
N GLY A 306 -30.76 8.78 -1.92
CA GLY A 306 -31.93 9.60 -2.29
C GLY A 306 -33.15 8.79 -2.75
N LEU A 307 -33.23 7.52 -2.38
CA LEU A 307 -34.34 6.61 -2.66
C LEU A 307 -35.43 6.65 -1.56
N SER A 308 -35.24 7.47 -0.53
CA SER A 308 -36.13 7.65 0.60
C SER A 308 -36.15 9.11 1.02
N ASP A 309 -37.28 9.61 1.49
CA ASP A 309 -37.44 10.98 2.01
C ASP A 309 -36.84 11.16 3.42
N LYS A 310 -36.34 10.09 4.03
CA LYS A 310 -35.72 10.13 5.35
C LYS A 310 -34.36 10.78 5.33
N SER A 311 -34.01 11.52 6.38
CA SER A 311 -32.63 12.02 6.55
C SER A 311 -31.67 10.88 6.91
N PRO A 312 -30.58 10.68 6.14
CA PRO A 312 -29.56 9.66 6.47
C PRO A 312 -29.01 9.80 7.90
N TRP A 313 -28.78 11.03 8.34
CA TRP A 313 -28.29 11.30 9.69
C TRP A 313 -29.27 10.90 10.78
N GLN A 314 -30.57 11.11 10.53
CA GLN A 314 -31.60 10.69 11.49
C GLN A 314 -31.66 9.16 11.56
N CYS A 315 -31.65 8.46 10.42
CA CYS A 315 -31.65 6.99 10.39
C CYS A 315 -30.42 6.39 11.10
N ILE A 316 -29.22 6.94 10.87
CA ILE A 316 -28.00 6.52 11.58
C ILE A 316 -28.13 6.70 13.09
N ARG A 317 -28.69 7.82 13.53
CA ARG A 317 -28.94 8.10 14.96
C ARG A 317 -29.96 7.13 15.56
N GLU A 318 -31.03 6.83 14.86
CA GLU A 318 -32.06 5.87 15.29
C GLU A 318 -31.47 4.47 15.43
N LEU A 319 -30.66 4.00 14.48
CA LEU A 319 -29.90 2.75 14.60
C LEU A 319 -29.03 2.74 15.84
N ALA A 320 -28.29 3.80 16.12
CA ALA A 320 -27.44 3.92 17.32
C ALA A 320 -28.21 3.90 18.63
N ILE A 321 -29.45 4.40 18.65
CA ILE A 321 -30.33 4.37 19.83
C ILE A 321 -30.94 2.98 20.03
N LYS A 322 -31.36 2.34 18.95
CA LYS A 322 -31.94 0.99 19.00
C LYS A 322 -30.90 -0.04 19.45
N PHE A 323 -29.67 0.06 18.99
CA PHE A 323 -28.58 -0.92 19.21
C PHE A 323 -27.91 -0.74 20.56
#